data_f1de6f008f0c0093ce5887d52b2792e2
#
_entry.id   f1de6f008f0c0093ce5887d52b2792e2
#
_cell.length_a   1.000
_cell.length_b   1.000
_cell.length_c   1.000
_cell.angle_alpha   90.00
_cell.angle_beta   90.00
_cell.angle_gamma   90.00
#
_symmetry.space_group_name_H-M   'P 1'
#
loop_
_entity.id
_entity.type
_entity.pdbx_description
1 polymer ?
#
loop_
_entity_poly.entity_id
_entity_poly.type
_entity_poly.pdbx_seq_one_letter_code
_entity_poly.pdbx_strand_id
1 'polypeptide(L)'
;MTEPTHLPARHQPDYPGEIVRLNKIIRVLMDRSERNTNAQRSDFSRFQTTIMLEDQVHRRTAELEAALRENEKINRALRESEAKFRGLVSQSLVGIVLIEDGKFIYSNAKFDEIFGYSCDEIRGMGPMQTAVEGDRGLVTDNIDKRLRGEVDQLGYVFRGLRKNGAVMDIECHSSVMRVGTRSVLISLLMDISERTRSERAVQVLQDELREQSTHDALTGLYNRRFLEESFRRELLLAERTGHPVSVIMIDLDHFKEVNDRAGHLAGDEVLRVFGAQMRCNARSSDIICRYGGEEFLLVLPGMTQEGAIQRAEQLRHVMASTPVRHGPSQITVTASFGVASFPIHGRSTDELIAAADSALYCAKSEGRNCVSLCCEPRKEVGKSAHSEDRDTA
;
A
#
# COMPACT_ATOMS: atom_id res chain seq x y z
N MET A 1 28.42 37.60 -22.12
CA MET A 1 29.84 37.14 -22.09
C MET A 1 30.41 37.58 -20.78
N THR A 2 30.42 36.75 -19.82
CA THR A 2 31.10 36.93 -18.53
C THR A 2 31.74 35.59 -18.18
N GLU A 3 33.07 35.61 -18.17
CA GLU A 3 33.95 34.50 -17.90
C GLU A 3 33.70 33.91 -16.48
N PRO A 4 33.85 32.60 -16.29
CA PRO A 4 33.83 32.01 -14.97
C PRO A 4 35.14 32.34 -14.25
N THR A 5 35.04 32.99 -13.10
CA THR A 5 36.13 33.23 -12.16
C THR A 5 36.71 31.89 -11.71
N HIS A 6 37.92 31.60 -12.22
CA HIS A 6 38.81 30.56 -11.71
C HIS A 6 39.15 30.84 -10.24
N LEU A 7 38.74 29.99 -9.35
CA LEU A 7 39.36 29.88 -8.01
C LEU A 7 40.81 29.47 -8.17
N PRO A 8 41.78 30.17 -7.56
CA PRO A 8 43.19 29.81 -7.68
C PRO A 8 43.41 28.43 -7.03
N ALA A 9 43.98 27.54 -7.80
CA ALA A 9 44.47 26.26 -7.29
C ALA A 9 45.34 26.51 -6.05
N ARG A 10 45.00 25.90 -4.92
CA ARG A 10 45.86 25.89 -3.73
C ARG A 10 47.21 25.28 -4.14
N HIS A 11 48.22 26.13 -4.21
CA HIS A 11 49.61 25.70 -4.40
C HIS A 11 49.96 24.74 -3.25
N GLN A 12 50.09 23.46 -3.53
CA GLN A 12 50.75 22.53 -2.62
C GLN A 12 52.23 22.93 -2.54
N PRO A 13 52.78 23.18 -1.36
CA PRO A 13 54.18 23.51 -1.25
C PRO A 13 55.02 22.33 -1.75
N ASP A 14 55.93 22.61 -2.69
CA ASP A 14 56.87 21.62 -3.22
C ASP A 14 58.02 21.43 -2.21
N TYR A 15 57.76 20.66 -1.16
CA TYR A 15 58.75 20.32 -0.11
C TYR A 15 60.04 19.66 -0.65
N PRO A 16 60.00 18.72 -1.63
CA PRO A 16 61.20 18.20 -2.27
C PRO A 16 62.00 19.28 -2.97
N GLY A 17 61.37 20.21 -3.68
CA GLY A 17 62.00 21.33 -4.32
C GLY A 17 62.67 22.29 -3.34
N GLU A 18 62.02 22.51 -2.19
CA GLU A 18 62.54 23.40 -1.13
C GLU A 18 63.72 22.79 -0.40
N ILE A 19 63.77 21.49 -0.14
CA ILE A 19 64.91 20.76 0.39
C ILE A 19 66.14 20.86 -0.57
N VAL A 20 65.91 20.66 -1.86
CA VAL A 20 66.99 20.80 -2.88
C VAL A 20 67.48 22.23 -2.94
N ARG A 21 66.65 23.23 -2.84
CA ARG A 21 66.94 24.65 -2.83
C ARG A 21 67.78 25.04 -1.60
N LEU A 22 67.39 24.58 -0.41
CA LEU A 22 68.13 24.79 0.84
C LEU A 22 69.53 24.16 0.79
N ASN A 23 69.66 22.92 0.33
CA ASN A 23 70.94 22.25 0.15
C ASN A 23 71.85 22.99 -0.84
N LYS A 24 71.32 23.57 -1.91
CA LYS A 24 72.03 24.38 -2.87
C LYS A 24 72.51 25.71 -2.25
N ILE A 25 71.66 26.35 -1.45
CA ILE A 25 72.03 27.60 -0.72
C ILE A 25 73.12 27.34 0.27
N ILE A 26 73.13 26.25 1.03
CA ILE A 26 74.13 25.85 1.99
C ILE A 26 75.46 25.63 1.28
N ARG A 27 75.46 24.90 0.16
CA ARG A 27 76.68 24.65 -0.63
C ARG A 27 77.33 25.98 -1.11
N VAL A 28 76.46 26.90 -1.61
CA VAL A 28 76.98 28.23 -2.04
C VAL A 28 77.48 29.07 -0.87
N LEU A 29 76.88 29.00 0.30
CA LEU A 29 77.34 29.72 1.49
C LEU A 29 78.65 29.13 2.05
N MET A 30 78.78 27.79 2.02
CA MET A 30 80.05 27.12 2.39
C MET A 30 81.15 27.48 1.43
N ASP A 31 81.02 27.42 0.13
CA ASP A 31 81.93 27.81 -0.91
C ASP A 31 82.34 29.30 -0.80
N ARG A 32 81.45 30.17 -0.38
CA ARG A 32 81.75 31.60 -0.18
C ARG A 32 82.48 31.83 1.11
N SER A 33 82.29 31.03 2.16
CA SER A 33 83.00 31.06 3.41
C SER A 33 84.49 30.62 3.22
N GLU A 34 84.72 29.59 2.41
CA GLU A 34 86.10 29.12 2.08
C GLU A 34 86.89 30.15 1.28
N ARG A 35 86.30 30.97 0.46
CA ARG A 35 86.95 32.01 -0.35
C ARG A 35 87.32 33.28 0.41
N ASN A 36 86.85 33.49 1.63
CA ASN A 36 87.10 34.69 2.40
C ASN A 36 88.19 34.52 3.51
N THR A 37 88.97 33.45 3.45
CA THR A 37 89.96 33.10 4.44
C THR A 37 91.21 33.89 4.27
N ASN A 38 91.27 35.16 4.67
CA ASN A 38 92.46 35.91 4.97
C ASN A 38 92.23 36.87 6.16
N ALA A 39 91.97 36.32 7.37
CA ALA A 39 92.10 37.10 8.63
C ALA A 39 92.06 36.13 9.83
N GLN A 40 93.20 36.02 10.51
CA GLN A 40 93.53 35.10 11.62
C GLN A 40 92.75 35.28 12.93
N ARG A 41 91.43 35.50 12.96
CA ARG A 41 90.69 35.53 14.22
C ARG A 41 89.28 34.95 14.13
N SER A 42 88.92 34.34 13.07
CA SER A 42 87.49 33.90 12.90
C SER A 42 87.27 32.42 12.69
N ASP A 43 88.27 31.57 12.64
CA ASP A 43 88.11 30.15 12.26
C ASP A 43 87.27 29.35 13.27
N PHE A 44 87.37 29.63 14.56
CA PHE A 44 86.57 28.95 15.56
C PHE A 44 85.09 29.40 15.53
N SER A 45 84.90 30.70 15.37
CA SER A 45 83.52 31.27 15.26
C SER A 45 82.83 30.81 13.97
N ARG A 46 83.58 30.72 12.87
CA ARG A 46 83.09 30.18 11.59
C ARG A 46 82.75 28.68 11.68
N PHE A 47 83.58 27.90 12.32
CA PHE A 47 83.34 26.48 12.54
C PHE A 47 82.15 26.23 13.41
N GLN A 48 81.90 26.96 14.49
CA GLN A 48 80.74 26.89 15.31
C GLN A 48 79.48 27.30 14.54
N THR A 49 79.55 28.35 13.72
CA THR A 49 78.41 28.79 12.89
C THR A 49 78.03 27.71 11.82
N THR A 50 79.06 27.09 11.23
CA THR A 50 78.85 26.01 10.26
C THR A 50 78.18 24.80 10.89
N ILE A 51 78.68 24.35 12.05
CA ILE A 51 78.03 23.24 12.81
C ILE A 51 76.61 23.59 13.23
N MET A 52 76.36 24.80 13.69
CA MET A 52 74.99 25.25 14.04
C MET A 52 74.06 25.28 12.83
N LEU A 53 74.59 25.74 11.67
CA LEU A 53 73.80 25.75 10.42
C LEU A 53 73.52 24.33 9.92
N GLU A 54 74.46 23.43 9.95
CA GLU A 54 74.30 22.02 9.60
C GLU A 54 73.26 21.35 10.51
N ASP A 55 73.36 21.55 11.82
CA ASP A 55 72.41 21.03 12.78
C ASP A 55 70.97 21.61 12.55
N GLN A 56 70.86 22.90 12.25
CA GLN A 56 69.59 23.55 11.93
C GLN A 56 68.98 23.00 10.64
N VAL A 57 69.82 22.79 9.62
CA VAL A 57 69.35 22.16 8.35
C VAL A 57 68.92 20.74 8.56
N HIS A 58 69.68 19.94 9.27
CA HIS A 58 69.31 18.56 9.58
C HIS A 58 67.96 18.52 10.34
N ARG A 59 67.76 19.37 11.34
CA ARG A 59 66.44 19.45 12.05
C ARG A 59 65.31 19.85 11.13
N ARG A 60 65.52 20.89 10.30
CA ARG A 60 64.50 21.36 9.38
C ARG A 60 64.16 20.33 8.32
N THR A 61 65.14 19.62 7.81
CA THR A 61 64.94 18.53 6.85
C THR A 61 64.12 17.38 7.48
N ALA A 62 64.49 16.98 8.69
CA ALA A 62 63.77 15.94 9.41
C ALA A 62 62.31 16.36 9.75
N GLU A 63 62.08 17.61 10.14
CA GLU A 63 60.76 18.16 10.37
C GLU A 63 59.91 18.17 9.09
N LEU A 64 60.50 18.60 7.96
CA LEU A 64 59.80 18.60 6.66
C LEU A 64 59.46 17.20 6.16
N GLU A 65 60.41 16.25 6.28
CA GLU A 65 60.15 14.85 5.92
C GLU A 65 59.07 14.19 6.79
N ALA A 66 59.03 14.52 8.09
CA ALA A 66 58.00 14.06 8.99
C ALA A 66 56.63 14.64 8.61
N ALA A 67 56.55 15.94 8.34
CA ALA A 67 55.35 16.60 7.87
C ALA A 67 54.83 16.08 6.50
N LEU A 68 55.77 15.79 5.58
CA LEU A 68 55.45 15.20 4.29
C LEU A 68 54.83 13.82 4.46
N ARG A 69 55.45 12.95 5.26
CA ARG A 69 54.94 11.60 5.55
C ARG A 69 53.54 11.64 6.18
N GLU A 70 53.29 12.56 7.10
CA GLU A 70 51.97 12.72 7.73
C GLU A 70 50.91 13.22 6.72
N ASN A 71 51.26 14.18 5.87
CA ASN A 71 50.38 14.68 4.81
C ASN A 71 50.03 13.57 3.80
N GLU A 72 51.03 12.74 3.42
CA GLU A 72 50.77 11.59 2.54
C GLU A 72 49.84 10.58 3.17
N LYS A 73 49.94 10.29 4.49
CA LYS A 73 49.01 9.42 5.21
C LYS A 73 47.59 10.00 5.22
N ILE A 74 47.45 11.28 5.53
CA ILE A 74 46.14 11.97 5.55
C ILE A 74 45.52 11.94 4.16
N ASN A 75 46.26 12.26 3.11
CA ASN A 75 45.80 12.23 1.73
C ASN A 75 45.39 10.83 1.28
N ARG A 76 46.12 9.78 1.68
CA ARG A 76 45.74 8.39 1.41
C ARG A 76 44.44 8.02 2.12
N ALA A 77 44.31 8.30 3.41
CA ALA A 77 43.12 8.04 4.18
C ALA A 77 41.88 8.79 3.62
N LEU A 78 42.07 10.03 3.19
CA LEU A 78 41.01 10.82 2.56
C LEU A 78 40.55 10.18 1.24
N ARG A 79 41.50 9.82 0.36
CA ARG A 79 41.20 9.15 -0.92
C ARG A 79 40.46 7.82 -0.72
N GLU A 80 40.90 7.02 0.25
CA GLU A 80 40.25 5.76 0.60
C GLU A 80 38.82 5.98 1.12
N SER A 81 38.63 6.99 1.96
CA SER A 81 37.30 7.35 2.47
C SER A 81 36.38 7.85 1.36
N GLU A 82 36.87 8.73 0.48
CA GLU A 82 36.11 9.20 -0.68
C GLU A 82 35.77 8.06 -1.64
N ALA A 83 36.69 7.13 -1.90
CA ALA A 83 36.43 5.99 -2.76
C ALA A 83 35.35 5.05 -2.17
N LYS A 84 35.42 4.78 -0.85
CA LYS A 84 34.41 3.99 -0.14
C LYS A 84 33.05 4.68 -0.20
N PHE A 85 32.98 5.96 0.12
CA PHE A 85 31.73 6.73 0.05
C PHE A 85 31.13 6.72 -1.37
N ARG A 86 31.93 6.99 -2.38
CA ARG A 86 31.52 6.97 -3.79
C ARG A 86 31.02 5.59 -4.21
N GLY A 87 31.70 4.52 -3.78
CA GLY A 87 31.28 3.14 -4.04
C GLY A 87 29.92 2.82 -3.42
N LEU A 88 29.69 3.21 -2.17
CA LEU A 88 28.42 2.99 -1.48
C LEU A 88 27.26 3.76 -2.14
N VAL A 89 27.50 5.01 -2.50
CA VAL A 89 26.46 5.87 -3.10
C VAL A 89 26.15 5.47 -4.55
N SER A 90 27.15 5.01 -5.31
CA SER A 90 26.93 4.57 -6.71
C SER A 90 26.19 3.23 -6.82
N GLN A 91 26.30 2.36 -5.81
CA GLN A 91 25.58 1.07 -5.76
C GLN A 91 24.21 1.17 -5.04
N SER A 92 23.81 2.37 -4.65
CA SER A 92 22.53 2.59 -3.97
C SER A 92 21.37 2.29 -4.90
N LEU A 93 20.36 1.56 -4.40
CA LEU A 93 19.07 1.32 -5.08
C LEU A 93 18.11 2.51 -4.99
N VAL A 94 18.47 3.53 -4.19
CA VAL A 94 17.68 4.75 -4.02
C VAL A 94 18.41 5.95 -4.62
N GLY A 95 17.65 6.89 -5.16
CA GLY A 95 18.15 8.20 -5.56
C GLY A 95 18.55 8.99 -4.32
N ILE A 96 19.77 9.54 -4.31
CA ILE A 96 20.30 10.36 -3.23
C ILE A 96 20.56 11.74 -3.77
N VAL A 97 20.00 12.77 -3.11
CA VAL A 97 20.25 14.17 -3.44
C VAL A 97 20.62 14.96 -2.20
N LEU A 98 21.44 15.99 -2.41
CA LEU A 98 21.71 17.04 -1.44
C LEU A 98 21.11 18.36 -1.94
N ILE A 99 20.41 19.05 -1.05
CA ILE A 99 19.73 20.30 -1.34
C ILE A 99 20.27 21.36 -0.38
N GLU A 100 20.76 22.48 -0.93
CA GLU A 100 21.20 23.67 -0.20
C GLU A 100 20.53 24.88 -0.84
N ASP A 101 19.99 25.79 -0.04
CA ASP A 101 19.27 26.99 -0.48
C ASP A 101 18.18 26.71 -1.53
N GLY A 102 17.44 25.61 -1.34
CA GLY A 102 16.36 25.18 -2.24
C GLY A 102 16.80 24.66 -3.60
N LYS A 103 18.10 24.37 -3.80
CA LYS A 103 18.66 23.87 -5.06
C LYS A 103 19.42 22.56 -4.84
N PHE A 104 19.37 21.69 -5.84
CA PHE A 104 20.20 20.49 -5.85
C PHE A 104 21.67 20.85 -6.02
N ILE A 105 22.51 20.40 -5.09
CA ILE A 105 23.96 20.56 -5.15
C ILE A 105 24.66 19.24 -5.50
N TYR A 106 24.00 18.11 -5.30
CA TYR A 106 24.49 16.77 -5.60
C TYR A 106 23.35 15.83 -5.93
N SER A 107 23.56 14.91 -6.87
CA SER A 107 22.75 13.72 -7.12
C SER A 107 23.63 12.50 -7.34
N ASN A 108 23.14 11.30 -7.02
CA ASN A 108 23.80 10.05 -7.39
C ASN A 108 23.26 9.52 -8.72
N ALA A 109 23.96 8.55 -9.32
CA ALA A 109 23.57 7.95 -10.58
C ALA A 109 22.15 7.36 -10.57
N LYS A 110 21.69 6.84 -9.41
CA LYS A 110 20.34 6.29 -9.28
C LYS A 110 19.26 7.35 -9.35
N PHE A 111 19.49 8.53 -8.78
CA PHE A 111 18.57 9.65 -8.94
C PHE A 111 18.50 10.09 -10.41
N ASP A 112 19.62 10.17 -11.08
CA ASP A 112 19.71 10.55 -12.49
C ASP A 112 18.94 9.55 -13.37
N GLU A 113 19.05 8.23 -13.08
CA GLU A 113 18.28 7.17 -13.73
C GLU A 113 16.77 7.30 -13.47
N ILE A 114 16.36 7.53 -12.20
CA ILE A 114 14.94 7.65 -11.82
C ILE A 114 14.29 8.84 -12.51
N PHE A 115 14.91 10.01 -12.49
CA PHE A 115 14.30 11.23 -13.03
C PHE A 115 14.66 11.53 -14.48
N GLY A 116 15.70 10.90 -15.03
CA GLY A 116 16.13 11.06 -16.42
C GLY A 116 16.91 12.34 -16.69
N TYR A 117 17.43 13.01 -15.65
CA TYR A 117 18.34 14.16 -15.77
C TYR A 117 19.78 13.70 -15.60
N SER A 118 20.72 14.40 -16.22
CA SER A 118 22.13 14.22 -15.89
C SER A 118 22.50 15.05 -14.66
N CYS A 119 23.59 14.68 -13.99
CA CYS A 119 24.10 15.39 -12.82
C CYS A 119 24.34 16.89 -13.09
N ASP A 120 24.77 17.25 -14.30
CA ASP A 120 25.02 18.65 -14.68
C ASP A 120 23.72 19.42 -14.91
N GLU A 121 22.68 18.76 -15.44
CA GLU A 121 21.37 19.37 -15.67
C GLU A 121 20.60 19.61 -14.36
N ILE A 122 20.69 18.66 -13.41
CA ILE A 122 19.98 18.78 -12.14
C ILE A 122 20.58 19.83 -11.22
N ARG A 123 21.87 20.11 -11.38
CA ARG A 123 22.59 21.07 -10.54
C ARG A 123 22.01 22.47 -10.70
N GLY A 124 21.54 23.06 -9.62
CA GLY A 124 20.88 24.37 -9.60
C GLY A 124 19.38 24.35 -9.89
N MET A 125 18.79 23.21 -10.28
CA MET A 125 17.34 23.03 -10.29
C MET A 125 16.82 22.95 -8.86
N GLY A 126 15.54 23.28 -8.68
CA GLY A 126 14.87 23.10 -7.38
C GLY A 126 14.03 21.81 -7.34
N PRO A 127 13.76 21.26 -6.15
CA PRO A 127 12.96 20.05 -5.97
C PRO A 127 11.56 20.12 -6.60
N MET A 128 10.98 21.34 -6.70
CA MET A 128 9.66 21.56 -7.29
C MET A 128 9.59 21.18 -8.78
N GLN A 129 10.71 21.23 -9.50
CA GLN A 129 10.77 20.89 -10.91
C GLN A 129 10.70 19.39 -11.18
N THR A 130 10.98 18.58 -10.15
CA THR A 130 10.89 17.11 -10.19
C THR A 130 9.57 16.58 -9.64
N ALA A 131 8.61 17.46 -9.28
CA ALA A 131 7.28 17.11 -8.80
C ALA A 131 6.20 17.60 -9.76
N VAL A 132 5.10 16.84 -9.89
CA VAL A 132 3.92 17.32 -10.63
C VAL A 132 3.34 18.56 -9.94
N GLU A 133 2.69 19.43 -10.70
CA GLU A 133 2.19 20.72 -10.21
C GLU A 133 1.31 20.58 -8.96
N GLY A 134 0.41 19.61 -8.93
CA GLY A 134 -0.48 19.38 -7.78
C GLY A 134 0.21 18.94 -6.48
N ASP A 135 1.44 18.41 -6.56
CA ASP A 135 2.17 17.90 -5.40
C ASP A 135 3.31 18.83 -4.95
N ARG A 136 3.56 19.94 -5.68
CA ARG A 136 4.61 20.92 -5.35
C ARG A 136 4.44 21.53 -3.97
N GLY A 137 3.20 21.84 -3.58
CA GLY A 137 2.88 22.35 -2.23
C GLY A 137 3.27 21.35 -1.15
N LEU A 138 2.94 20.07 -1.34
CA LEU A 138 3.30 18.99 -0.41
C LEU A 138 4.84 18.89 -0.24
N VAL A 139 5.57 18.95 -1.34
CA VAL A 139 7.05 18.87 -1.32
C VAL A 139 7.64 20.10 -0.61
N THR A 140 7.14 21.30 -0.91
CA THR A 140 7.58 22.54 -0.24
C THR A 140 7.37 22.49 1.27
N ASP A 141 6.14 22.16 1.69
CA ASP A 141 5.79 22.09 3.12
C ASP A 141 6.66 21.10 3.88
N ASN A 142 6.97 19.95 3.26
CA ASN A 142 7.82 18.94 3.87
C ASN A 142 9.28 19.39 3.99
N ILE A 143 9.80 20.12 3.02
CA ILE A 143 11.15 20.72 3.06
C ILE A 143 11.21 21.79 4.16
N ASP A 144 10.23 22.70 4.21
CA ASP A 144 10.20 23.81 5.15
C ASP A 144 10.06 23.34 6.61
N LYS A 145 9.21 22.35 6.87
CA LYS A 145 9.06 21.73 8.19
C LYS A 145 10.37 21.15 8.71
N ARG A 146 11.14 20.51 7.83
CA ARG A 146 12.44 19.94 8.18
C ARG A 146 13.49 21.00 8.46
N LEU A 147 13.57 22.01 7.59
CA LEU A 147 14.53 23.11 7.78
C LEU A 147 14.23 23.89 9.08
N ARG A 148 12.97 23.98 9.50
CA ARG A 148 12.58 24.57 10.79
C ARG A 148 12.78 23.65 11.99
N GLY A 149 13.12 22.37 11.76
CA GLY A 149 13.32 21.40 12.85
C GLY A 149 12.01 20.93 13.50
N GLU A 150 10.87 21.09 12.83
CA GLU A 150 9.57 20.65 13.34
C GLU A 150 9.40 19.12 13.25
N VAL A 151 10.16 18.45 12.36
CA VAL A 151 10.10 17.01 12.15
C VAL A 151 11.49 16.48 11.80
N ASP A 152 12.00 15.50 12.56
CA ASP A 152 13.35 14.94 12.32
C ASP A 152 13.39 13.93 11.17
N GLN A 153 12.39 13.05 11.05
CA GLN A 153 12.30 12.04 9.98
C GLN A 153 10.83 11.86 9.58
N LEU A 154 10.49 12.18 8.35
CA LEU A 154 9.18 11.86 7.77
C LEU A 154 9.38 11.32 6.36
N GLY A 155 8.88 10.08 6.13
CA GLY A 155 8.66 9.57 4.79
C GLY A 155 7.34 10.12 4.26
N TYR A 156 7.30 10.56 3.02
CA TYR A 156 6.08 10.92 2.30
C TYR A 156 6.16 10.48 0.86
N VAL A 157 4.98 10.28 0.27
CA VAL A 157 4.86 9.90 -1.14
C VAL A 157 4.34 11.09 -1.93
N PHE A 158 4.92 11.33 -3.10
CA PHE A 158 4.47 12.35 -4.05
C PHE A 158 4.62 11.85 -5.48
N ARG A 159 3.91 12.48 -6.40
CA ARG A 159 4.05 12.18 -7.82
C ARG A 159 5.23 12.96 -8.39
N GLY A 160 6.28 12.23 -8.74
CA GLY A 160 7.46 12.73 -9.39
C GLY A 160 7.23 12.92 -10.90
N LEU A 161 7.92 13.91 -11.48
CA LEU A 161 7.90 14.22 -12.91
C LEU A 161 9.28 13.96 -13.50
N ARG A 162 9.39 13.00 -14.41
CA ARG A 162 10.61 12.73 -15.16
C ARG A 162 10.86 13.79 -16.22
N LYS A 163 12.09 13.94 -16.67
CA LYS A 163 12.49 14.83 -17.78
C LYS A 163 11.67 14.63 -19.05
N ASN A 164 11.26 13.40 -19.36
CA ASN A 164 10.44 13.06 -20.52
C ASN A 164 8.94 13.31 -20.31
N GLY A 165 8.53 13.90 -19.20
CA GLY A 165 7.14 14.16 -18.84
C GLY A 165 6.38 12.99 -18.20
N ALA A 166 6.99 11.82 -18.05
CA ALA A 166 6.36 10.67 -17.40
C ALA A 166 6.19 10.93 -15.89
N VAL A 167 5.03 10.54 -15.37
CA VAL A 167 4.70 10.63 -13.94
C VAL A 167 4.99 9.29 -13.27
N MET A 168 5.55 9.35 -12.05
CA MET A 168 5.89 8.19 -11.24
C MET A 168 5.57 8.46 -9.76
N ASP A 169 5.32 7.42 -8.99
CA ASP A 169 5.12 7.51 -7.54
C ASP A 169 6.49 7.45 -6.86
N ILE A 170 6.85 8.50 -6.11
CA ILE A 170 8.13 8.62 -5.41
C ILE A 170 7.90 8.60 -3.90
N GLU A 171 8.54 7.68 -3.23
CA GLU A 171 8.70 7.70 -1.78
C GLU A 171 9.98 8.49 -1.44
N CYS A 172 9.84 9.52 -0.60
CA CYS A 172 10.92 10.42 -0.22
C CYS A 172 11.14 10.40 1.28
N HIS A 173 12.39 10.13 1.69
CA HIS A 173 12.84 10.28 3.07
C HIS A 173 13.94 11.33 3.12
N SER A 174 13.74 12.36 3.92
CA SER A 174 14.72 13.45 4.01
C SER A 174 15.10 13.73 5.47
N SER A 175 16.34 14.20 5.65
CA SER A 175 16.87 14.66 6.94
C SER A 175 17.78 15.86 6.73
N VAL A 176 17.95 16.69 7.77
CA VAL A 176 18.85 17.84 7.75
C VAL A 176 20.21 17.43 8.30
N MET A 177 21.26 17.71 7.54
CA MET A 177 22.65 17.51 7.94
C MET A 177 23.34 18.87 8.08
N ARG A 178 24.09 19.07 9.15
CA ARG A 178 24.92 20.28 9.34
C ARG A 178 26.32 20.04 8.81
N VAL A 179 26.77 20.85 7.87
CA VAL A 179 28.14 20.86 7.35
C VAL A 179 28.78 22.21 7.67
N GLY A 180 29.56 22.26 8.76
CA GLY A 180 30.07 23.53 9.31
C GLY A 180 28.93 24.42 9.79
N THR A 181 28.79 25.59 9.24
CA THR A 181 27.71 26.58 9.56
C THR A 181 26.49 26.42 8.66
N ARG A 182 26.52 25.55 7.65
CA ARG A 182 25.43 25.37 6.65
C ARG A 182 24.54 24.19 6.99
N SER A 183 23.25 24.33 6.73
CA SER A 183 22.27 23.25 6.79
C SER A 183 22.02 22.71 5.38
N VAL A 184 22.28 21.42 5.19
CA VAL A 184 22.06 20.72 3.92
C VAL A 184 20.97 19.67 4.14
N LEU A 185 19.95 19.65 3.27
CA LEU A 185 18.93 18.61 3.29
C LEU A 185 19.43 17.43 2.45
N ILE A 186 19.53 16.26 3.04
CA ILE A 186 19.75 15.01 2.35
C ILE A 186 18.41 14.33 2.13
N SER A 187 18.11 13.93 0.88
CA SER A 187 16.88 13.22 0.54
C SER A 187 17.18 11.92 -0.18
N LEU A 188 16.49 10.86 0.26
CA LEU A 188 16.48 9.53 -0.34
C LEU A 188 15.15 9.38 -1.10
N LEU A 189 15.22 9.10 -2.38
CA LEU A 189 14.06 8.99 -3.27
C LEU A 189 14.02 7.59 -3.89
N MET A 190 12.87 6.95 -3.81
CA MET A 190 12.64 5.63 -4.37
C MET A 190 11.44 5.68 -5.32
N ASP A 191 11.61 5.20 -6.55
CA ASP A 191 10.48 4.97 -7.47
C ASP A 191 9.72 3.72 -7.00
N ILE A 192 8.51 3.93 -6.50
CA ILE A 192 7.62 2.87 -6.01
C ILE A 192 6.49 2.56 -7.00
N SER A 193 6.54 3.07 -8.23
CA SER A 193 5.45 2.97 -9.21
C SER A 193 5.13 1.51 -9.56
N GLU A 194 6.13 0.66 -9.71
CA GLU A 194 5.92 -0.77 -9.98
C GLU A 194 5.30 -1.48 -8.78
N ARG A 195 5.81 -1.22 -7.59
CA ARG A 195 5.26 -1.76 -6.33
C ARG A 195 3.80 -1.35 -6.15
N THR A 196 3.49 -0.07 -6.30
CA THR A 196 2.13 0.46 -6.14
C THR A 196 1.17 -0.12 -7.18
N ARG A 197 1.61 -0.31 -8.44
CA ARG A 197 0.80 -0.98 -9.47
C ARG A 197 0.52 -2.44 -9.13
N SER A 198 1.54 -3.16 -8.68
CA SER A 198 1.41 -4.56 -8.29
C SER A 198 0.48 -4.73 -7.09
N GLU A 199 0.62 -3.88 -6.07
CA GLU A 199 -0.25 -3.89 -4.89
C GLU A 199 -1.72 -3.61 -5.28
N ARG A 200 -1.96 -2.63 -6.16
CA ARG A 200 -3.31 -2.35 -6.69
C ARG A 200 -3.87 -3.51 -7.51
N ALA A 201 -3.05 -4.12 -8.36
CA ALA A 201 -3.48 -5.28 -9.15
C ALA A 201 -3.85 -6.47 -8.26
N VAL A 202 -3.05 -6.75 -7.23
CA VAL A 202 -3.36 -7.80 -6.24
C VAL A 202 -4.66 -7.49 -5.50
N GLN A 203 -4.88 -6.24 -5.10
CA GLN A 203 -6.12 -5.85 -4.42
C GLN A 203 -7.34 -6.04 -5.31
N VAL A 204 -7.28 -5.62 -6.57
CA VAL A 204 -8.38 -5.82 -7.53
C VAL A 204 -8.69 -7.31 -7.71
N LEU A 205 -7.64 -8.13 -7.89
CA LEU A 205 -7.82 -9.59 -8.02
C LEU A 205 -8.40 -10.22 -6.75
N GLN A 206 -8.01 -9.76 -5.58
CA GLN A 206 -8.59 -10.22 -4.31
C GLN A 206 -10.06 -9.86 -4.17
N ASP A 207 -10.43 -8.64 -4.57
CA ASP A 207 -11.82 -8.17 -4.54
C ASP A 207 -12.68 -8.95 -5.54
N GLU A 208 -12.17 -9.20 -6.76
CA GLU A 208 -12.82 -10.04 -7.76
C GLU A 208 -13.00 -11.50 -7.27
N LEU A 209 -11.96 -12.09 -6.69
CA LEU A 209 -12.04 -13.45 -6.12
C LEU A 209 -13.03 -13.51 -4.96
N ARG A 210 -13.07 -12.47 -4.12
CA ARG A 210 -14.03 -12.38 -3.02
C ARG A 210 -15.45 -12.27 -3.56
N GLU A 211 -15.69 -11.47 -4.57
CA GLU A 211 -16.99 -11.32 -5.21
C GLU A 211 -17.46 -12.63 -5.85
N GLN A 212 -16.59 -13.29 -6.61
CA GLN A 212 -16.88 -14.61 -7.19
C GLN A 212 -17.12 -15.70 -6.14
N SER A 213 -16.42 -15.62 -5.01
CA SER A 213 -16.57 -16.58 -3.91
C SER A 213 -17.84 -16.37 -3.08
N THR A 214 -18.43 -15.17 -3.09
CA THR A 214 -19.55 -14.80 -2.22
C THR A 214 -20.86 -14.55 -2.95
N HIS A 215 -20.82 -14.28 -4.26
CA HIS A 215 -22.00 -13.93 -5.05
C HIS A 215 -22.27 -14.96 -6.17
N ASP A 216 -23.53 -15.03 -6.57
CA ASP A 216 -23.99 -15.75 -7.77
C ASP A 216 -23.73 -14.88 -9.01
N ALA A 217 -23.00 -15.41 -9.98
CA ALA A 217 -22.57 -14.67 -11.16
C ALA A 217 -23.72 -14.17 -12.06
N LEU A 218 -24.88 -14.83 -12.03
CA LEU A 218 -26.03 -14.47 -12.86
C LEU A 218 -26.87 -13.34 -12.25
N THR A 219 -27.17 -13.45 -10.94
CA THR A 219 -28.10 -12.56 -10.25
C THR A 219 -27.43 -11.45 -9.45
N GLY A 220 -26.12 -11.61 -9.14
CA GLY A 220 -25.39 -10.70 -8.25
C GLY A 220 -25.86 -10.73 -6.80
N LEU A 221 -26.68 -11.70 -6.41
CA LEU A 221 -27.04 -11.98 -5.03
C LEU A 221 -25.96 -12.82 -4.36
N TYR A 222 -26.03 -12.95 -3.04
CA TYR A 222 -25.11 -13.88 -2.38
C TYR A 222 -25.33 -15.31 -2.88
N ASN A 223 -24.27 -16.10 -2.89
CA ASN A 223 -24.35 -17.52 -3.18
C ASN A 223 -24.65 -18.34 -1.90
N ARG A 224 -24.97 -19.59 -2.09
CA ARG A 224 -25.30 -20.52 -0.99
C ARG A 224 -24.21 -20.63 0.06
N ARG A 225 -22.94 -20.65 -0.34
CA ARG A 225 -21.82 -20.76 0.58
C ARG A 225 -21.75 -19.57 1.55
N PHE A 226 -21.88 -18.36 1.04
CA PHE A 226 -21.87 -17.14 1.86
C PHE A 226 -23.07 -17.11 2.82
N LEU A 227 -24.23 -17.53 2.33
CA LEU A 227 -25.44 -17.60 3.15
C LEU A 227 -25.26 -18.56 4.32
N GLU A 228 -24.76 -19.78 4.12
CA GLU A 228 -24.57 -20.78 5.19
C GLU A 228 -23.67 -20.25 6.32
N GLU A 229 -22.57 -19.57 5.96
CA GLU A 229 -21.65 -18.97 6.94
C GLU A 229 -22.29 -17.78 7.69
N SER A 230 -22.99 -16.92 6.97
CA SER A 230 -23.58 -15.70 7.53
C SER A 230 -24.82 -16.02 8.37
N PHE A 231 -25.67 -16.94 7.92
CA PHE A 231 -26.86 -17.35 8.65
C PHE A 231 -26.51 -17.98 9.99
N ARG A 232 -25.49 -18.84 10.05
CA ARG A 232 -25.00 -19.40 11.31
C ARG A 232 -24.59 -18.33 12.31
N ARG A 233 -23.90 -17.28 11.85
CA ARG A 233 -23.50 -16.14 12.71
C ARG A 233 -24.71 -15.37 13.24
N GLU A 234 -25.69 -15.11 12.39
CA GLU A 234 -26.90 -14.40 12.78
C GLU A 234 -27.74 -15.19 13.79
N LEU A 235 -27.84 -16.51 13.65
CA LEU A 235 -28.53 -17.36 14.64
C LEU A 235 -27.81 -17.37 16.01
N LEU A 236 -26.48 -17.47 16.04
CA LEU A 236 -25.73 -17.38 17.28
C LEU A 236 -25.89 -16.01 17.96
N LEU A 237 -25.98 -14.95 17.19
CA LEU A 237 -26.27 -13.62 17.71
C LEU A 237 -27.71 -13.53 18.26
N ALA A 238 -28.66 -14.05 17.50
CA ALA A 238 -30.07 -14.09 17.90
C ALA A 238 -30.31 -14.88 19.19
N GLU A 239 -29.65 -16.02 19.33
CA GLU A 239 -29.72 -16.83 20.55
C GLU A 239 -29.17 -16.08 21.79
N ARG A 240 -28.07 -15.31 21.61
CA ARG A 240 -27.49 -14.53 22.70
C ARG A 240 -28.28 -13.28 23.06
N THR A 241 -28.88 -12.63 22.07
CA THR A 241 -29.52 -11.30 22.24
C THR A 241 -31.04 -11.39 22.40
N GLY A 242 -31.62 -12.56 22.07
CA GLY A 242 -33.09 -12.74 22.08
C GLY A 242 -33.81 -12.09 20.89
N HIS A 243 -33.08 -11.59 19.89
CA HIS A 243 -33.73 -11.02 18.71
C HIS A 243 -34.25 -12.10 17.77
N PRO A 244 -35.41 -11.88 17.13
CA PRO A 244 -35.96 -12.84 16.17
C PRO A 244 -35.12 -12.85 14.89
N VAL A 245 -35.10 -13.99 14.20
CA VAL A 245 -34.57 -14.13 12.84
C VAL A 245 -35.61 -14.88 12.04
N SER A 246 -36.03 -14.32 10.90
CA SER A 246 -36.96 -15.00 10.00
C SER A 246 -36.26 -15.38 8.70
N VAL A 247 -36.77 -16.42 8.07
CA VAL A 247 -36.27 -16.99 6.81
C VAL A 247 -37.43 -17.08 5.82
N ILE A 248 -37.17 -16.73 4.56
CA ILE A 248 -38.13 -16.86 3.47
C ILE A 248 -37.48 -17.70 2.37
N MET A 249 -38.01 -18.87 2.08
CA MET A 249 -37.68 -19.66 0.91
C MET A 249 -38.59 -19.26 -0.23
N ILE A 250 -38.05 -19.04 -1.40
CA ILE A 250 -38.77 -18.56 -2.60
C ILE A 250 -38.41 -19.44 -3.78
N ASP A 251 -39.40 -19.74 -4.59
CA ASP A 251 -39.21 -20.50 -5.84
C ASP A 251 -40.09 -19.88 -6.94
N LEU A 252 -39.50 -19.75 -8.15
CA LEU A 252 -40.21 -19.20 -9.32
C LEU A 252 -41.20 -20.21 -9.88
N ASP A 253 -42.45 -19.82 -9.90
CA ASP A 253 -43.51 -20.69 -10.40
C ASP A 253 -43.38 -20.95 -11.90
N HIS A 254 -43.43 -22.23 -12.27
CA HIS A 254 -43.40 -22.68 -13.68
C HIS A 254 -42.12 -22.24 -14.44
N PHE A 255 -41.01 -22.02 -13.76
CA PHE A 255 -39.77 -21.54 -14.39
C PHE A 255 -39.27 -22.46 -15.50
N LYS A 256 -39.43 -23.78 -15.34
CA LYS A 256 -39.11 -24.73 -16.40
C LYS A 256 -39.89 -24.45 -17.70
N GLU A 257 -41.20 -24.13 -17.59
CA GLU A 257 -42.02 -23.81 -18.77
C GLU A 257 -41.51 -22.52 -19.46
N VAL A 258 -40.99 -21.55 -18.73
CA VAL A 258 -40.35 -20.34 -19.29
C VAL A 258 -39.14 -20.73 -20.12
N ASN A 259 -38.29 -21.59 -19.57
CA ASN A 259 -37.11 -22.09 -20.31
C ASN A 259 -37.49 -22.87 -21.56
N ASP A 260 -38.50 -23.77 -21.45
CA ASP A 260 -38.93 -24.61 -22.55
C ASP A 260 -39.56 -23.79 -23.68
N ARG A 261 -40.30 -22.70 -23.37
CA ARG A 261 -40.97 -21.84 -24.36
C ARG A 261 -40.09 -20.72 -24.94
N ALA A 262 -39.29 -20.07 -24.12
CA ALA A 262 -38.55 -18.86 -24.49
C ALA A 262 -37.06 -19.04 -24.53
N GLY A 263 -36.55 -20.25 -24.16
CA GLY A 263 -35.11 -20.58 -24.12
C GLY A 263 -34.44 -20.17 -22.83
N HIS A 264 -33.28 -20.77 -22.54
CA HIS A 264 -32.51 -20.54 -21.31
C HIS A 264 -32.07 -19.08 -21.11
N LEU A 265 -31.79 -18.35 -22.20
CA LEU A 265 -31.44 -16.92 -22.09
C LEU A 265 -32.57 -16.06 -21.56
N ALA A 266 -33.83 -16.43 -21.86
CA ALA A 266 -35.00 -15.76 -21.31
C ALA A 266 -35.17 -16.10 -19.82
N GLY A 267 -34.94 -17.35 -19.42
CA GLY A 267 -34.91 -17.73 -18.02
C GLY A 267 -33.81 -17.01 -17.22
N ASP A 268 -32.61 -16.88 -17.79
CA ASP A 268 -31.53 -16.12 -17.19
C ASP A 268 -31.92 -14.66 -16.95
N GLU A 269 -32.65 -14.03 -17.90
CA GLU A 269 -33.11 -12.66 -17.74
C GLU A 269 -34.19 -12.54 -16.64
N VAL A 270 -35.09 -13.54 -16.54
CA VAL A 270 -36.02 -13.63 -15.43
C VAL A 270 -35.30 -13.67 -14.09
N LEU A 271 -34.28 -14.53 -13.96
CA LEU A 271 -33.47 -14.63 -12.73
C LEU A 271 -32.75 -13.34 -12.39
N ARG A 272 -32.18 -12.62 -13.38
CA ARG A 272 -31.52 -11.32 -13.19
C ARG A 272 -32.50 -10.26 -12.67
N VAL A 273 -33.66 -10.14 -13.32
CA VAL A 273 -34.68 -9.17 -12.93
C VAL A 273 -35.18 -9.48 -11.52
N PHE A 274 -35.45 -10.75 -11.21
CA PHE A 274 -35.86 -11.21 -9.89
C PHE A 274 -34.82 -10.87 -8.82
N GLY A 275 -33.53 -11.18 -9.06
CA GLY A 275 -32.45 -10.84 -8.18
C GLY A 275 -32.33 -9.33 -7.94
N ALA A 276 -32.46 -8.52 -8.99
CA ALA A 276 -32.46 -7.08 -8.89
C ALA A 276 -33.61 -6.54 -8.05
N GLN A 277 -34.85 -7.06 -8.23
CA GLN A 277 -36.03 -6.68 -7.43
C GLN A 277 -35.85 -7.03 -5.96
N MET A 278 -35.34 -8.21 -5.64
CA MET A 278 -35.06 -8.59 -4.25
C MET A 278 -34.05 -7.65 -3.62
N ARG A 279 -32.95 -7.32 -4.31
CA ARG A 279 -31.90 -6.41 -3.82
C ARG A 279 -32.44 -4.98 -3.61
N CYS A 280 -33.24 -4.46 -4.54
CA CYS A 280 -33.83 -3.12 -4.41
C CYS A 280 -34.82 -3.00 -3.24
N ASN A 281 -35.41 -4.11 -2.85
CA ASN A 281 -36.36 -4.18 -1.73
C ASN A 281 -35.72 -4.68 -0.42
N ALA A 282 -34.39 -4.84 -0.34
CA ALA A 282 -33.67 -5.35 0.83
C ALA A 282 -33.22 -4.22 1.75
N ARG A 283 -33.10 -4.53 3.04
CA ARG A 283 -32.37 -3.74 4.01
C ARG A 283 -30.88 -4.13 3.97
N SER A 284 -30.01 -3.28 4.49
CA SER A 284 -28.59 -3.59 4.58
C SER A 284 -28.25 -4.79 5.47
N SER A 285 -29.14 -5.13 6.40
CA SER A 285 -29.03 -6.30 7.28
C SER A 285 -29.53 -7.60 6.65
N ASP A 286 -30.30 -7.53 5.58
CA ASP A 286 -30.95 -8.70 4.97
C ASP A 286 -29.91 -9.48 4.15
N ILE A 287 -29.87 -10.80 4.28
CA ILE A 287 -29.01 -11.68 3.49
C ILE A 287 -29.87 -12.33 2.42
N ILE A 288 -29.64 -11.99 1.16
CA ILE A 288 -30.42 -12.49 0.03
C ILE A 288 -29.53 -13.36 -0.84
N CYS A 289 -29.91 -14.59 -1.02
CA CYS A 289 -29.12 -15.62 -1.70
C CYS A 289 -29.92 -16.26 -2.85
N ARG A 290 -29.21 -16.53 -3.95
CA ARG A 290 -29.68 -17.56 -4.89
C ARG A 290 -29.24 -18.91 -4.35
N TYR A 291 -30.23 -19.69 -3.85
CA TYR A 291 -29.98 -20.92 -3.12
C TYR A 291 -29.81 -22.12 -4.06
N GLY A 292 -30.53 -22.14 -5.18
CA GLY A 292 -30.49 -23.18 -6.22
C GLY A 292 -30.81 -22.59 -7.60
N GLY A 293 -31.16 -23.41 -8.57
CA GLY A 293 -31.43 -22.97 -9.94
C GLY A 293 -32.41 -21.81 -10.04
N GLU A 294 -33.64 -22.00 -9.54
CA GLU A 294 -34.75 -21.03 -9.53
C GLU A 294 -35.21 -20.69 -8.10
N GLU A 295 -34.43 -21.13 -7.10
CA GLU A 295 -34.69 -20.97 -5.68
C GLU A 295 -33.88 -19.84 -5.06
N PHE A 296 -34.51 -19.06 -4.20
CA PHE A 296 -33.89 -17.98 -3.45
C PHE A 296 -34.20 -18.12 -1.97
N LEU A 297 -33.26 -17.71 -1.14
CA LEU A 297 -33.39 -17.74 0.31
C LEU A 297 -33.05 -16.36 0.88
N LEU A 298 -33.93 -15.82 1.68
CA LEU A 298 -33.73 -14.58 2.44
C LEU A 298 -33.61 -14.92 3.91
N VAL A 299 -32.57 -14.39 4.56
CA VAL A 299 -32.43 -14.36 6.00
C VAL A 299 -32.59 -12.93 6.48
N LEU A 300 -33.50 -12.72 7.42
CA LEU A 300 -33.95 -11.42 7.88
C LEU A 300 -33.69 -11.25 9.38
N PRO A 301 -32.48 -10.81 9.76
CA PRO A 301 -32.12 -10.59 11.16
C PRO A 301 -33.00 -9.50 11.81
N GLY A 302 -33.40 -9.72 13.05
CA GLY A 302 -34.25 -8.80 13.81
C GLY A 302 -35.68 -8.70 13.31
N MET A 303 -36.12 -9.57 12.40
CA MET A 303 -37.45 -9.54 11.84
C MET A 303 -38.34 -10.61 12.47
N THR A 304 -39.53 -10.20 12.95
CA THR A 304 -40.51 -11.12 13.49
C THR A 304 -41.17 -11.91 12.38
N GLN A 305 -41.90 -12.98 12.74
CA GLN A 305 -42.67 -13.80 11.81
C GLN A 305 -43.66 -12.98 11.00
N GLU A 306 -44.46 -12.12 11.66
CA GLU A 306 -45.43 -11.26 11.03
C GLU A 306 -44.79 -10.29 10.04
N GLY A 307 -43.64 -9.72 10.42
CA GLY A 307 -42.85 -8.86 9.54
C GLY A 307 -42.35 -9.60 8.31
N ALA A 308 -41.92 -10.87 8.48
CA ALA A 308 -41.43 -11.69 7.37
C ALA A 308 -42.57 -12.08 6.40
N ILE A 309 -43.77 -12.39 6.91
CA ILE A 309 -44.97 -12.64 6.09
C ILE A 309 -45.31 -11.39 5.27
N GLN A 310 -45.37 -10.21 5.91
CA GLN A 310 -45.63 -8.96 5.21
C GLN A 310 -44.56 -8.68 4.13
N ARG A 311 -43.31 -8.97 4.44
CA ARG A 311 -42.21 -8.82 3.49
C ARG A 311 -42.34 -9.79 2.29
N ALA A 312 -42.64 -11.04 2.56
CA ALA A 312 -42.89 -12.05 1.52
C ALA A 312 -44.06 -11.63 0.59
N GLU A 313 -45.16 -11.13 1.16
CA GLU A 313 -46.31 -10.63 0.37
C GLU A 313 -45.95 -9.40 -0.47
N GLN A 314 -45.17 -8.45 0.06
CA GLN A 314 -44.66 -7.31 -0.72
C GLN A 314 -43.84 -7.77 -1.91
N LEU A 315 -42.86 -8.67 -1.67
CA LEU A 315 -42.03 -9.23 -2.74
C LEU A 315 -42.86 -9.99 -3.77
N ARG A 316 -43.83 -10.80 -3.34
CA ARG A 316 -44.74 -11.54 -4.22
C ARG A 316 -45.48 -10.58 -5.17
N HIS A 317 -46.05 -9.50 -4.64
CA HIS A 317 -46.76 -8.49 -5.44
C HIS A 317 -45.82 -7.76 -6.43
N VAL A 318 -44.64 -7.34 -5.98
CA VAL A 318 -43.66 -6.70 -6.85
C VAL A 318 -43.28 -7.63 -8.00
N MET A 319 -43.01 -8.89 -7.70
CA MET A 319 -42.59 -9.86 -8.71
C MET A 319 -43.68 -10.19 -9.70
N ALA A 320 -44.91 -10.46 -9.23
CA ALA A 320 -46.05 -10.73 -10.09
C ALA A 320 -46.43 -9.55 -11.00
N SER A 321 -46.12 -8.31 -10.59
CA SER A 321 -46.39 -7.09 -11.36
C SER A 321 -45.22 -6.62 -12.23
N THR A 322 -44.04 -7.24 -12.13
CA THR A 322 -42.85 -6.84 -12.88
C THR A 322 -42.71 -7.70 -14.14
N PRO A 323 -43.00 -7.18 -15.32
CA PRO A 323 -42.81 -7.91 -16.55
C PRO A 323 -41.33 -7.93 -16.96
N VAL A 324 -40.83 -9.09 -17.33
CA VAL A 324 -39.48 -9.27 -17.85
C VAL A 324 -39.48 -9.17 -19.38
N ARG A 325 -38.68 -8.27 -19.93
CA ARG A 325 -38.57 -8.08 -21.39
C ARG A 325 -37.45 -8.97 -21.93
N HIS A 326 -37.76 -9.81 -22.90
CA HIS A 326 -36.79 -10.59 -23.64
C HIS A 326 -37.08 -10.47 -25.16
N GLY A 327 -36.26 -9.67 -25.86
CA GLY A 327 -36.55 -9.30 -27.25
C GLY A 327 -37.91 -8.63 -27.41
N PRO A 328 -38.74 -9.08 -28.37
CA PRO A 328 -40.11 -8.57 -28.55
C PRO A 328 -41.10 -9.09 -27.53
N SER A 329 -40.73 -10.09 -26.74
CA SER A 329 -41.65 -10.78 -25.81
C SER A 329 -41.60 -10.18 -24.40
N GLN A 330 -42.72 -10.23 -23.73
CA GLN A 330 -42.90 -9.86 -22.34
C GLN A 330 -43.30 -11.11 -21.57
N ILE A 331 -42.53 -11.45 -20.54
CA ILE A 331 -42.70 -12.67 -19.74
C ILE A 331 -43.12 -12.22 -18.33
N THR A 332 -44.21 -12.75 -17.81
CA THR A 332 -44.64 -12.56 -16.43
C THR A 332 -44.48 -13.89 -15.69
N VAL A 333 -43.76 -13.84 -14.56
CA VAL A 333 -43.53 -15.01 -13.70
C VAL A 333 -43.96 -14.67 -12.29
N THR A 334 -44.63 -15.59 -11.65
CA THR A 334 -44.95 -15.50 -10.22
C THR A 334 -43.96 -16.32 -9.41
N ALA A 335 -44.03 -16.19 -8.10
CA ALA A 335 -43.23 -16.99 -7.17
C ALA A 335 -44.07 -17.41 -5.97
N SER A 336 -43.75 -18.55 -5.43
CA SER A 336 -44.26 -19.06 -4.18
C SER A 336 -43.26 -18.84 -3.03
N PHE A 337 -43.77 -18.59 -1.83
CA PHE A 337 -42.98 -18.20 -0.67
C PHE A 337 -43.30 -19.06 0.54
N GLY A 338 -42.26 -19.60 1.20
CA GLY A 338 -42.39 -20.31 2.47
C GLY A 338 -41.65 -19.56 3.57
N VAL A 339 -42.32 -19.30 4.69
CA VAL A 339 -41.80 -18.52 5.81
C VAL A 339 -41.57 -19.40 7.04
N ALA A 340 -40.39 -19.24 7.68
CA ALA A 340 -40.09 -19.83 8.98
C ALA A 340 -39.36 -18.80 9.86
N SER A 341 -39.40 -18.98 11.19
CA SER A 341 -38.83 -18.03 12.14
C SER A 341 -38.19 -18.71 13.34
N PHE A 342 -37.03 -18.22 13.73
CA PHE A 342 -36.36 -18.58 14.98
C PHE A 342 -36.99 -17.82 16.16
N PRO A 343 -37.22 -18.46 17.32
CA PRO A 343 -36.93 -19.87 17.62
C PRO A 343 -38.14 -20.82 17.40
N ILE A 344 -39.24 -20.33 16.81
CA ILE A 344 -40.53 -21.00 16.74
C ILE A 344 -40.48 -22.28 15.90
N HIS A 345 -39.85 -22.19 14.72
CA HIS A 345 -39.83 -23.27 13.72
C HIS A 345 -38.53 -24.05 13.67
N GLY A 346 -37.55 -23.68 14.52
CA GLY A 346 -36.27 -24.33 14.59
C GLY A 346 -35.22 -23.49 15.32
N ARG A 347 -34.13 -24.13 15.73
CA ARG A 347 -33.00 -23.48 16.43
C ARG A 347 -31.68 -23.59 15.68
N SER A 348 -31.62 -24.34 14.61
CA SER A 348 -30.48 -24.48 13.72
C SER A 348 -30.79 -23.95 12.31
N THR A 349 -29.77 -23.68 11.54
CA THR A 349 -29.92 -23.28 10.13
C THR A 349 -30.69 -24.31 9.34
N ASP A 350 -30.35 -25.60 9.54
CA ASP A 350 -30.93 -26.70 8.78
C ASP A 350 -32.44 -26.88 9.13
N GLU A 351 -32.79 -26.77 10.41
CA GLU A 351 -34.20 -26.84 10.85
C GLU A 351 -35.03 -25.69 10.25
N LEU A 352 -34.51 -24.46 10.27
CA LEU A 352 -35.23 -23.30 9.74
C LEU A 352 -35.33 -23.33 8.22
N ILE A 353 -34.32 -23.79 7.50
CA ILE A 353 -34.37 -23.99 6.06
C ILE A 353 -35.39 -25.08 5.71
N ALA A 354 -35.38 -26.22 6.42
CA ALA A 354 -36.34 -27.29 6.19
C ALA A 354 -37.81 -26.86 6.50
N ALA A 355 -38.00 -26.06 7.55
CA ALA A 355 -39.29 -25.50 7.89
C ALA A 355 -39.83 -24.54 6.81
N ALA A 356 -38.94 -23.64 6.29
CA ALA A 356 -39.27 -22.73 5.21
C ALA A 356 -39.59 -23.48 3.90
N ASP A 357 -38.80 -24.54 3.59
CA ASP A 357 -39.04 -25.40 2.43
C ASP A 357 -40.37 -26.13 2.50
N SER A 358 -40.71 -26.66 3.69
CA SER A 358 -42.00 -27.29 3.93
C SER A 358 -43.17 -26.29 3.73
N ALA A 359 -43.01 -25.08 4.20
CA ALA A 359 -43.98 -24.00 3.96
C ALA A 359 -44.10 -23.64 2.47
N LEU A 360 -42.97 -23.57 1.75
CA LEU A 360 -42.97 -23.35 0.31
C LEU A 360 -43.69 -24.45 -0.46
N TYR A 361 -43.51 -25.71 -0.05
CA TYR A 361 -44.24 -26.82 -0.62
C TYR A 361 -45.77 -26.67 -0.42
N CYS A 362 -46.22 -26.21 0.75
CA CYS A 362 -47.63 -25.88 0.99
C CYS A 362 -48.10 -24.77 0.04
N ALA A 363 -47.35 -23.67 -0.11
CA ALA A 363 -47.66 -22.59 -1.04
C ALA A 363 -47.83 -23.08 -2.49
N LYS A 364 -46.94 -23.96 -2.94
CA LYS A 364 -47.03 -24.58 -4.28
C LYS A 364 -48.29 -25.47 -4.43
N SER A 365 -48.66 -26.19 -3.39
CA SER A 365 -49.86 -27.07 -3.41
C SER A 365 -51.16 -26.29 -3.30
N GLU A 366 -51.19 -25.13 -2.67
CA GLU A 366 -52.36 -24.23 -2.53
C GLU A 366 -52.66 -23.41 -3.79
N GLY A 367 -51.92 -23.60 -4.86
CA GLY A 367 -52.20 -22.96 -6.16
C GLY A 367 -51.09 -22.01 -6.62
N ARG A 368 -49.97 -21.99 -5.94
CA ARG A 368 -48.82 -21.12 -6.24
C ARG A 368 -49.12 -19.62 -6.05
N ASN A 369 -48.14 -18.76 -6.37
CA ASN A 369 -48.23 -17.31 -6.21
C ASN A 369 -48.84 -16.89 -4.86
N CYS A 370 -48.40 -17.52 -3.79
CA CYS A 370 -48.88 -17.23 -2.43
C CYS A 370 -47.74 -17.38 -1.43
N VAL A 371 -48.03 -16.93 -0.20
CA VAL A 371 -47.12 -17.03 0.95
C VAL A 371 -47.73 -18.01 1.94
N SER A 372 -47.00 -19.04 2.31
CA SER A 372 -47.39 -19.98 3.37
C SER A 372 -46.39 -19.92 4.52
N LEU A 373 -46.91 -20.07 5.72
CA LEU A 373 -46.17 -20.16 6.96
C LEU A 373 -45.95 -21.63 7.32
N CYS A 374 -44.80 -21.96 7.87
CA CYS A 374 -44.59 -23.27 8.43
C CYS A 374 -45.60 -23.52 9.58
N CYS A 375 -46.38 -24.59 9.47
CA CYS A 375 -47.22 -25.00 10.57
C CYS A 375 -46.34 -25.46 11.75
N GLU A 376 -46.61 -24.96 12.94
CA GLU A 376 -45.91 -25.46 14.15
C GLU A 376 -45.97 -26.99 14.16
N PRO A 377 -44.83 -27.68 14.46
CA PRO A 377 -44.87 -29.13 14.63
C PRO A 377 -45.89 -29.44 15.72
N ARG A 378 -46.95 -30.16 15.35
CA ARG A 378 -47.94 -30.65 16.34
C ARG A 378 -47.13 -31.37 17.41
N LYS A 379 -47.06 -30.81 18.63
CA LYS A 379 -46.60 -31.55 19.80
C LYS A 379 -47.51 -32.78 19.86
N GLU A 380 -46.95 -33.95 19.60
CA GLU A 380 -47.67 -35.22 19.90
C GLU A 380 -48.05 -35.15 21.35
N VAL A 381 -49.37 -34.94 21.58
CA VAL A 381 -50.00 -35.09 22.91
C VAL A 381 -49.82 -36.56 23.25
N GLY A 382 -48.90 -36.81 24.18
CA GLY A 382 -48.60 -38.14 24.65
C GLY A 382 -49.90 -38.88 24.97
N LYS A 383 -50.11 -40.00 24.28
CA LYS A 383 -51.10 -40.98 24.69
C LYS A 383 -50.75 -41.42 26.08
N SER A 384 -51.48 -40.89 27.09
CA SER A 384 -51.52 -41.45 28.42
C SER A 384 -52.00 -42.91 28.33
N ALA A 385 -51.12 -43.84 28.56
CA ALA A 385 -51.49 -45.23 28.75
C ALA A 385 -52.38 -45.32 29.98
N HIS A 386 -53.65 -45.59 29.78
CA HIS A 386 -54.54 -46.11 30.78
C HIS A 386 -54.13 -47.57 31.05
N SER A 387 -53.47 -47.77 32.13
CA SER A 387 -53.33 -49.08 32.75
C SER A 387 -54.69 -49.39 33.43
N GLU A 388 -55.53 -50.23 32.82
CA GLU A 388 -56.56 -50.90 33.54
C GLU A 388 -55.96 -52.11 34.24
N ASP A 389 -55.91 -52.00 35.56
CA ASP A 389 -55.91 -53.12 36.48
C ASP A 389 -57.12 -54.02 36.20
N ARG A 390 -56.86 -55.31 35.99
CA ARG A 390 -57.88 -56.40 36.28
C ARG A 390 -57.12 -57.46 37.08
N ASP A 391 -57.32 -57.32 38.38
CA ASP A 391 -57.38 -58.45 39.31
C ASP A 391 -58.53 -59.39 38.87
N THR A 392 -58.28 -60.68 39.02
CA THR A 392 -59.06 -61.69 39.72
C THR A 392 -58.95 -63.12 39.11
N ALA A 393 -58.69 -63.96 40.02
CA ALA A 393 -58.92 -65.44 40.18
C ALA A 393 -57.83 -66.34 39.58
#